data_d1933d13013570fe989189f81f84f5df
#
_entry.id   d1933d13013570fe989189f81f84f5df
#
_cell.length_a   1.000
_cell.length_b   1.000
_cell.length_c   1.000
_cell.angle_alpha   90.00
_cell.angle_beta   90.00
_cell.angle_gamma   90.00
#
_symmetry.space_group_name_H-M   'P 1'
#
loop_
_entity.id
_entity.type
_entity.pdbx_description
1 polymer ?
#
loop_
_entity_poly.entity_id
_entity_poly.type
_entity_poly.pdbx_seq_one_letter_code
_entity_poly.pdbx_strand_id
1 'polypeptide(L)'
;EREMLWRRLYDWVTWLEDRYLRNLSVSRQGIPALHADWYRHPVAVEMLTALMVAHFAAYREKAAPPSFALVDWHERALWPTLARMEALGLFKREDEEKDWDGPEPRTTRRDSDRFYGWLDDDIQAHPEEK
;
A
#
# COMPACT_ATOMS: atom_id res chain seq x y z
N GLU A 1 13.67 -6.50 14.45
CA GLU A 1 12.22 -6.51 14.58
C GLU A 1 11.58 -5.38 13.78
N ARG A 2 12.11 -4.20 13.96
CA ARG A 2 11.63 -3.04 13.18
C ARG A 2 11.87 -3.26 11.69
N GLU A 3 13.03 -3.79 11.33
CA GLU A 3 13.34 -4.05 9.94
C GLU A 3 12.38 -5.07 9.35
N MET A 4 12.09 -6.13 10.08
CA MET A 4 11.20 -7.17 9.61
C MET A 4 9.79 -6.63 9.35
N LEU A 5 9.31 -5.77 10.25
CA LEU A 5 7.99 -5.19 10.08
C LEU A 5 7.93 -4.30 8.84
N TRP A 6 8.97 -3.51 8.60
CA TRP A 6 8.99 -2.65 7.42
C TRP A 6 9.05 -3.46 6.14
N ARG A 7 9.87 -4.52 6.11
CA ARG A 7 9.96 -5.34 4.91
C ARG A 7 8.63 -6.02 4.62
N ARG A 8 7.96 -6.48 5.67
CA ARG A 8 6.66 -7.12 5.50
C ARG A 8 5.62 -6.14 4.95
N LEU A 9 5.60 -4.93 5.50
CA LEU A 9 4.65 -3.94 5.02
C LEU A 9 4.95 -3.55 3.57
N TYR A 10 6.21 -3.35 3.26
CA TYR A 10 6.59 -2.96 1.90
C TYR A 10 6.18 -4.04 0.90
N ASP A 11 6.44 -5.29 1.23
CA ASP A 11 6.07 -6.40 0.34
C ASP A 11 4.57 -6.50 0.19
N TRP A 12 3.84 -6.31 1.28
CA TRP A 12 2.40 -6.39 1.22
C TRP A 12 1.80 -5.25 0.39
N VAL A 13 2.33 -4.05 0.55
CA VAL A 13 1.86 -2.92 -0.24
C VAL A 13 2.18 -3.13 -1.72
N THR A 14 3.34 -3.69 -2.02
CA THR A 14 3.67 -4.02 -3.39
C THR A 14 2.63 -4.99 -3.96
N TRP A 15 2.27 -6.00 -3.18
CA TRP A 15 1.24 -6.94 -3.60
C TRP A 15 -0.10 -6.23 -3.81
N LEU A 16 -0.46 -5.32 -2.92
CA LEU A 16 -1.70 -4.56 -3.02
C LEU A 16 -1.73 -3.75 -4.31
N GLU A 17 -0.63 -3.07 -4.61
CA GLU A 17 -0.54 -2.28 -5.83
C GLU A 17 -0.70 -3.15 -7.07
N ASP A 18 0.02 -4.27 -7.09
CA ASP A 18 -0.01 -5.14 -8.26
C ASP A 18 -1.35 -5.83 -8.42
N ARG A 19 -1.98 -6.19 -7.31
CA ARG A 19 -3.21 -6.96 -7.35
C ARG A 19 -4.44 -6.08 -7.58
N TYR A 20 -4.45 -4.89 -7.00
CA TYR A 20 -5.64 -4.05 -7.03
C TYR A 20 -5.44 -2.75 -7.79
N LEU A 21 -4.49 -1.94 -7.37
CA LEU A 21 -4.40 -0.59 -7.89
C LEU A 21 -4.06 -0.55 -9.38
N ARG A 22 -3.20 -1.45 -9.83
CA ARG A 22 -2.83 -1.49 -11.24
C ARG A 22 -3.96 -1.96 -12.13
N ASN A 23 -4.94 -2.64 -11.55
CA ASN A 23 -6.04 -3.20 -12.31
C ASN A 23 -7.31 -2.40 -12.21
N LEU A 24 -7.28 -1.29 -11.49
CA LEU A 24 -8.43 -0.42 -11.38
C LEU A 24 -8.39 0.62 -12.48
N SER A 25 -9.54 0.81 -13.11
CA SER A 25 -9.67 1.81 -14.13
C SER A 25 -10.54 2.93 -13.58
N VAL A 26 -9.90 4.04 -13.26
CA VAL A 26 -10.62 5.21 -12.78
C VAL A 26 -10.74 6.16 -13.94
N SER A 27 -11.84 6.09 -14.62
CA SER A 27 -11.98 6.64 -15.94
C SER A 27 -11.61 8.11 -16.05
N ARG A 28 -12.06 8.93 -15.13
CA ARG A 28 -11.89 10.37 -15.31
C ARG A 28 -10.74 10.97 -14.57
N GLN A 29 -10.22 10.26 -13.59
CA GLN A 29 -9.19 10.80 -12.73
C GLN A 29 -7.90 10.03 -12.81
N GLY A 30 -7.84 9.13 -13.78
CA GLY A 30 -6.67 8.33 -13.96
C GLY A 30 -6.64 7.15 -13.01
N ILE A 31 -5.59 6.40 -13.09
CA ILE A 31 -5.42 5.19 -12.31
C ILE A 31 -4.86 5.56 -10.95
N PRO A 32 -5.44 5.08 -9.86
CA PRO A 32 -4.91 5.38 -8.54
C PRO A 32 -3.47 4.88 -8.41
N ALA A 33 -2.64 5.67 -7.79
CA ALA A 33 -1.26 5.30 -7.61
C ALA A 33 -0.76 5.88 -6.29
N LEU A 34 -0.08 5.04 -5.51
CA LEU A 34 0.57 5.53 -4.31
C LEU A 34 1.80 6.32 -4.69
N HIS A 35 2.15 7.29 -3.84
CA HIS A 35 3.41 7.97 -4.01
C HIS A 35 4.54 6.95 -3.88
N ALA A 36 5.63 7.18 -4.61
CA ALA A 36 6.75 6.25 -4.59
C ALA A 36 7.35 6.11 -3.19
N ASP A 37 7.27 7.16 -2.40
CA ASP A 37 7.81 7.13 -1.03
C ASP A 37 6.69 7.24 0.00
N TRP A 38 5.62 6.46 -0.21
CA TRP A 38 4.48 6.43 0.70
C TRP A 38 4.89 6.10 2.14
N TYR A 39 5.97 5.34 2.30
CA TYR A 39 6.44 4.92 3.62
C TYR A 39 6.95 6.07 4.45
N ARG A 40 7.15 7.23 3.85
CA ARG A 40 7.57 8.43 4.57
C ARG A 40 6.38 9.27 5.03
N HIS A 41 5.16 8.84 4.71
CA HIS A 41 3.94 9.51 5.13
C HIS A 41 3.30 8.75 6.27
N PRO A 42 3.37 9.26 7.50
CA PRO A 42 2.86 8.49 8.66
C PRO A 42 1.41 8.05 8.53
N VAL A 43 0.55 8.91 7.98
CA VAL A 43 -0.86 8.54 7.86
C VAL A 43 -1.03 7.38 6.88
N ALA A 44 -0.32 7.42 5.76
CA ALA A 44 -0.39 6.32 4.80
C ALA A 44 0.09 5.03 5.43
N VAL A 45 1.19 5.10 6.19
CA VAL A 45 1.74 3.92 6.84
C VAL A 45 0.72 3.33 7.83
N GLU A 46 0.07 4.19 8.62
CA GLU A 46 -0.90 3.69 9.58
C GLU A 46 -2.08 3.02 8.90
N MET A 47 -2.60 3.64 7.86
CA MET A 47 -3.76 3.10 7.17
C MET A 47 -3.42 1.79 6.45
N LEU A 48 -2.26 1.74 5.80
CA LEU A 48 -1.87 0.54 5.09
C LEU A 48 -1.52 -0.59 6.04
N THR A 49 -0.92 -0.27 7.19
CA THR A 49 -0.63 -1.28 8.19
C THR A 49 -1.92 -1.89 8.73
N ALA A 50 -2.89 -1.05 9.05
CA ALA A 50 -4.17 -1.55 9.56
C ALA A 50 -4.85 -2.43 8.53
N LEU A 51 -4.79 -2.02 7.26
CA LEU A 51 -5.40 -2.79 6.19
C LEU A 51 -4.71 -4.14 6.02
N MET A 52 -3.39 -4.16 6.11
CA MET A 52 -2.62 -5.39 5.99
C MET A 52 -2.96 -6.36 7.13
N VAL A 53 -3.01 -5.85 8.35
CA VAL A 53 -3.31 -6.69 9.50
C VAL A 53 -4.70 -7.31 9.36
N ALA A 54 -5.67 -6.52 8.93
CA ALA A 54 -7.01 -7.03 8.72
C ALA A 54 -7.04 -8.10 7.62
N HIS A 55 -6.21 -7.91 6.60
CA HIS A 55 -6.13 -8.88 5.51
C HIS A 55 -5.61 -10.22 6.00
N PHE A 56 -4.53 -10.19 6.78
CA PHE A 56 -3.98 -11.43 7.32
C PHE A 56 -4.97 -12.14 8.22
N ALA A 57 -5.72 -11.38 9.03
CA ALA A 57 -6.74 -11.99 9.89
C ALA A 57 -7.84 -12.65 9.05
N ALA A 58 -8.25 -12.00 7.98
CA ALA A 58 -9.28 -12.56 7.10
C ALA A 58 -8.81 -13.85 6.44
N TYR A 59 -7.55 -13.89 6.04
CA TYR A 59 -7.02 -15.10 5.42
C TYR A 59 -6.86 -16.23 6.42
N ARG A 60 -6.58 -15.91 7.66
CA ARG A 60 -6.51 -16.95 8.69
C ARG A 60 -7.88 -17.58 8.89
N GLU A 61 -8.92 -16.77 8.93
CA GLU A 61 -10.29 -17.29 9.06
C GLU A 61 -10.70 -18.10 7.86
N LYS A 62 -10.14 -17.80 6.70
CA LYS A 62 -10.46 -18.52 5.50
C LYS A 62 -10.12 -20.01 5.62
N ALA A 63 -9.15 -20.34 6.45
CA ALA A 63 -8.76 -21.74 6.65
C ALA A 63 -9.79 -22.52 7.46
N ALA A 64 -10.71 -21.81 8.12
CA ALA A 64 -11.78 -22.43 8.89
C ALA A 64 -12.97 -22.74 7.98
N PRO A 65 -14.11 -23.18 8.52
CA PRO A 65 -15.30 -23.35 7.69
C PRO A 65 -15.62 -22.10 6.89
N PRO A 66 -16.32 -22.22 5.79
CA PRO A 66 -16.61 -21.07 4.94
C PRO A 66 -17.21 -19.93 5.75
N SER A 67 -16.78 -18.71 5.45
CA SER A 67 -17.23 -17.54 6.16
C SER A 67 -17.22 -16.35 5.21
N PHE A 68 -17.74 -15.22 5.68
CA PHE A 68 -17.73 -13.99 4.90
C PHE A 68 -16.48 -13.15 5.17
N ALA A 69 -15.48 -13.72 5.82
CA ALA A 69 -14.32 -12.94 6.24
C ALA A 69 -13.67 -12.17 5.10
N LEU A 70 -13.45 -12.82 3.96
CA LEU A 70 -12.80 -12.14 2.84
C LEU A 70 -13.72 -11.13 2.17
N VAL A 71 -15.01 -11.44 2.08
CA VAL A 71 -15.96 -10.45 1.56
C VAL A 71 -15.98 -9.23 2.47
N ASP A 72 -16.03 -9.46 3.78
CA ASP A 72 -16.02 -8.36 4.73
C ASP A 72 -14.75 -7.54 4.63
N TRP A 73 -13.61 -8.21 4.43
CA TRP A 73 -12.36 -7.45 4.29
C TRP A 73 -12.44 -6.50 3.11
N HIS A 74 -12.98 -6.95 1.98
CA HIS A 74 -13.11 -6.08 0.82
C HIS A 74 -14.09 -4.94 1.09
N GLU A 75 -15.25 -5.26 1.65
CA GLU A 75 -16.32 -4.28 1.75
C GLU A 75 -16.17 -3.34 2.93
N ARG A 76 -15.58 -3.80 4.02
CA ARG A 76 -15.46 -2.99 5.22
C ARG A 76 -14.08 -2.42 5.42
N ALA A 77 -13.06 -3.00 4.80
CA ALA A 77 -11.70 -2.56 5.02
C ALA A 77 -11.08 -2.00 3.75
N LEU A 78 -10.99 -2.81 2.70
CA LEU A 78 -10.23 -2.41 1.52
C LEU A 78 -10.83 -1.20 0.82
N TRP A 79 -12.07 -1.33 0.35
CA TRP A 79 -12.66 -0.25 -0.44
C TRP A 79 -12.82 1.03 0.37
N PRO A 80 -13.33 0.98 1.62
CA PRO A 80 -13.41 2.21 2.39
C PRO A 80 -12.07 2.83 2.70
N THR A 81 -11.04 2.01 2.95
CA THR A 81 -9.71 2.54 3.23
C THR A 81 -9.14 3.26 2.02
N LEU A 82 -9.25 2.63 0.84
CA LEU A 82 -8.74 3.26 -0.36
C LEU A 82 -9.49 4.55 -0.67
N ALA A 83 -10.80 4.55 -0.48
CA ALA A 83 -11.60 5.76 -0.70
C ALA A 83 -11.18 6.88 0.25
N ARG A 84 -10.91 6.53 1.50
CA ARG A 84 -10.48 7.52 2.47
C ARG A 84 -9.08 8.05 2.13
N MET A 85 -8.19 7.15 1.70
CA MET A 85 -6.86 7.58 1.30
C MET A 85 -6.94 8.54 0.12
N GLU A 86 -7.84 8.27 -0.81
CA GLU A 86 -8.04 9.17 -1.94
C GLU A 86 -8.52 10.53 -1.45
N ALA A 87 -9.49 10.53 -0.53
CA ALA A 87 -10.03 11.78 0.01
C ALA A 87 -8.97 12.57 0.76
N LEU A 88 -8.01 11.88 1.36
CA LEU A 88 -6.94 12.54 2.11
C LEU A 88 -5.76 12.94 1.24
N GLY A 89 -5.85 12.68 -0.05
CA GLY A 89 -4.78 13.08 -0.97
C GLY A 89 -3.54 12.21 -0.92
N LEU A 90 -3.69 10.96 -0.55
CA LEU A 90 -2.55 10.07 -0.40
C LEU A 90 -2.20 9.33 -1.68
N PHE A 91 -2.99 9.50 -2.72
CA PHE A 91 -2.67 8.95 -4.03
C PHE A 91 -2.17 10.04 -4.95
N LYS A 92 -1.33 9.66 -5.88
CA LYS A 92 -0.91 10.59 -6.92
C LYS A 92 -2.05 10.83 -7.87
N ARG A 93 -2.15 12.05 -8.34
CA ARG A 93 -3.15 12.39 -9.33
C ARG A 93 -2.52 12.36 -10.71
N GLU A 94 -3.37 12.31 -11.72
CA GLU A 94 -2.92 12.20 -13.08
C GLU A 94 -2.04 13.40 -13.47
N ASP A 95 -2.37 14.58 -12.99
CA ASP A 95 -1.59 15.76 -13.33
C ASP A 95 -0.21 15.73 -12.69
N GLU A 96 -0.03 14.95 -11.64
CA GLU A 96 1.28 14.78 -11.03
C GLU A 96 2.13 13.77 -11.79
N GLU A 97 1.52 13.10 -12.75
CA GLU A 97 2.19 12.11 -13.57
C GLU A 97 2.32 12.58 -15.01
N LYS A 98 2.23 13.86 -15.23
CA LYS A 98 2.20 14.39 -16.59
C LYS A 98 3.48 14.13 -17.36
N ASP A 99 4.56 13.85 -16.67
CA ASP A 99 5.81 13.52 -17.33
C ASP A 99 5.87 12.06 -17.78
N TRP A 100 4.85 11.29 -17.41
CA TRP A 100 4.84 9.87 -17.72
C TRP A 100 4.52 9.66 -19.19
N ASP A 101 5.40 9.00 -19.90
CA ASP A 101 5.16 8.68 -21.30
C ASP A 101 5.53 7.26 -21.63
N GLY A 102 5.76 6.43 -20.62
CA GLY A 102 6.10 5.04 -20.83
C GLY A 102 4.90 4.15 -21.04
N PRO A 103 5.12 2.92 -21.45
CA PRO A 103 4.03 1.97 -21.68
C PRO A 103 3.49 1.34 -20.43
N GLU A 104 4.17 1.47 -19.30
CA GLU A 104 3.78 0.81 -18.08
C GLU A 104 2.67 1.56 -17.37
N PRO A 105 1.86 0.87 -16.55
CA PRO A 105 0.83 1.55 -15.77
C PRO A 105 1.43 2.59 -14.86
N ARG A 106 0.71 3.68 -14.66
CA ARG A 106 1.20 4.76 -13.82
C ARG A 106 1.03 4.51 -12.34
N THR A 107 0.45 3.38 -11.99
CA THR A 107 0.15 3.09 -10.60
C THR A 107 1.37 2.84 -9.75
N THR A 108 2.49 2.44 -10.35
CA THR A 108 3.64 2.03 -9.56
C THR A 108 4.90 2.66 -10.10
N ARG A 109 5.40 3.61 -9.37
CA ARG A 109 6.71 4.19 -9.64
C ARG A 109 7.64 3.84 -8.51
N ARG A 110 7.60 2.58 -8.12
CA ARG A 110 8.40 2.11 -7.01
C ARG A 110 9.88 2.21 -7.31
N ASP A 111 10.61 2.56 -6.29
CA ASP A 111 12.06 2.52 -6.32
C ASP A 111 12.49 1.74 -5.10
N SER A 112 12.70 0.45 -5.28
CA SER A 112 13.05 -0.43 -4.17
C SER A 112 14.37 -0.07 -3.54
N ASP A 113 15.35 0.34 -4.35
CA ASP A 113 16.63 0.74 -3.81
C ASP A 113 16.48 1.94 -2.87
N ARG A 114 15.63 2.88 -3.26
CA ARG A 114 15.39 4.05 -2.44
C ARG A 114 14.72 3.68 -1.12
N PHE A 115 13.77 2.74 -1.17
CA PHE A 115 13.13 2.27 0.05
C PHE A 115 14.13 1.60 0.98
N TYR A 116 14.93 0.70 0.45
CA TYR A 116 15.87 -0.03 1.30
C TYR A 116 16.97 0.88 1.84
N GLY A 117 17.38 1.89 1.08
CA GLY A 117 18.30 2.88 1.61
C GLY A 117 17.70 3.66 2.77
N TRP A 118 16.45 4.08 2.60
CA TRP A 118 15.74 4.76 3.67
C TRP A 118 15.60 3.86 4.90
N LEU A 119 15.28 2.58 4.66
CA LEU A 119 15.10 1.64 5.76
C LEU A 119 16.39 1.46 6.54
N ASP A 120 17.51 1.33 5.85
CA ASP A 120 18.79 1.19 6.53
C ASP A 120 19.07 2.39 7.43
N ASP A 121 18.80 3.59 6.95
CA ASP A 121 18.98 4.79 7.75
C ASP A 121 18.04 4.80 8.95
N ASP A 122 16.80 4.37 8.75
CA ASP A 122 15.83 4.33 9.83
C ASP A 122 16.24 3.37 10.93
N ILE A 123 16.75 2.20 10.54
CA ILE A 123 17.17 1.21 11.51
C ILE A 123 18.37 1.69 12.29
N GLN A 124 19.30 2.37 11.64
CA GLN A 124 20.45 2.91 12.34
C GLN A 124 20.05 4.01 13.31
N ALA A 125 18.99 4.74 13.00
CA ALA A 125 18.50 5.77 13.90
C ALA A 125 17.75 5.20 15.10
N HIS A 126 17.36 3.92 15.06
CA HIS A 126 16.60 3.29 16.13
C HIS A 126 17.20 1.94 16.49
N PRO A 127 18.47 1.91 16.94
CA PRO A 127 19.12 0.63 17.18
C PRO A 127 18.48 -0.20 18.28
N GLU A 128 17.83 0.44 19.23
CA GLU A 128 17.22 -0.27 20.35
C GLU A 128 15.96 -1.02 19.95
N GLU A 129 15.47 -0.81 18.74
CA GLU A 129 14.24 -1.44 18.28
C GLU A 129 14.48 -2.59 17.32
N LYS A 130 15.71 -2.99 17.16
CA LYS A 130 16.02 -4.10 16.26
C LYS A 130 15.52 -5.44 16.79
#